data_edee5f67b6663dc17c9f3fcd1536e1a2
#
_entry.id   edee5f67b6663dc17c9f3fcd1536e1a2
#
_cell.length_a   1.000
_cell.length_b   1.000
_cell.length_c   1.000
_cell.angle_alpha   90.00
_cell.angle_beta   90.00
_cell.angle_gamma   90.00
#
_symmetry.space_group_name_H-M   'P 1'
#
loop_
_entity.id
_entity.type
_entity.pdbx_description
1 polymer ?
#
loop_
_entity_poly.entity_id
_entity_poly.type
_entity_poly.pdbx_seq_one_letter_code
_entity_poly.pdbx_strand_id
1 'polypeptide(L)'
;MNGLMLAFAFMLPYHVMRTATAAGVRVHVLGSGASRALRTSRHCASYRDLGCPGAPGHEARILAEIERAVRRHKIDVIFPADDVSTRLLIALRDRLPIPTSLLPNLATFDLLNHKGNFTRYCRANGVRVPQAWCFDALGALREAVAAGEFGLPITVKPTNRSGSVGVFHIRDESEWKLLDQVDYRPILVQRHIVGESVCLSTVCRDGRIIAHAGQRRDERRFQLFSHPDLLANAARLAAAAGLDGPANFDAVIEAASGDSYIVECNPRFWYTIYMADFFGLNFMRPALGLAPEPETMVSDPMELSLKRTLKHYRSAKPADRALARYHLLDPIPYLLFRAGLFDDKDVAVDVEQMTAYAWREPVPA
;
A
#
# COMPACT_ATOMS: atom_id res chain seq x y z
N MET A 1 3.05 21.00 13.80
CA MET A 1 1.72 20.67 13.25
C MET A 1 1.14 19.50 14.01
N ASN A 2 -0.15 19.58 14.40
CA ASN A 2 -0.87 18.46 14.99
C ASN A 2 -1.63 17.72 13.90
N GLY A 3 -1.41 16.42 13.76
CA GLY A 3 -2.08 15.59 12.77
C GLY A 3 -3.01 14.57 13.44
N LEU A 4 -4.18 14.35 12.86
CA LEU A 4 -5.11 13.31 13.26
C LEU A 4 -5.01 12.15 12.27
N MET A 5 -4.53 11.01 12.74
CA MET A 5 -4.43 9.79 11.96
C MET A 5 -5.61 8.87 12.24
N LEU A 6 -6.30 8.42 11.20
CA LEU A 6 -7.27 7.33 11.29
C LEU A 6 -6.56 6.00 10.99
N ALA A 7 -6.85 4.96 11.82
CA ALA A 7 -6.19 3.67 11.71
C ALA A 7 -7.06 2.51 12.21
N PHE A 8 -7.09 1.41 11.46
CA PHE A 8 -7.82 0.19 11.81
C PHE A 8 -6.89 -1.05 11.86
N ALA A 9 -5.79 -1.03 11.10
CA ALA A 9 -4.70 -1.99 11.17
C ALA A 9 -3.61 -1.56 12.16
N PHE A 10 -2.54 -2.36 12.30
CA PHE A 10 -1.45 -2.04 13.22
C PHE A 10 -0.15 -1.67 12.52
N MET A 11 0.46 -2.58 11.74
CA MET A 11 1.84 -2.40 11.28
C MET A 11 2.00 -1.29 10.26
N LEU A 12 1.13 -1.22 9.25
CA LEU A 12 1.16 -0.13 8.28
C LEU A 12 0.91 1.23 8.96
N PRO A 13 -0.14 1.41 9.78
CA PRO A 13 -0.34 2.63 10.58
C PRO A 13 0.83 2.97 11.49
N TYR A 14 1.50 1.99 12.08
CA TYR A 14 2.70 2.23 12.88
C TYR A 14 3.82 2.88 12.06
N HIS A 15 4.06 2.39 10.84
CA HIS A 15 5.05 2.98 9.95
C HIS A 15 4.66 4.38 9.47
N VAL A 16 3.39 4.59 9.10
CA VAL A 16 2.84 5.90 8.70
C VAL A 16 2.97 6.91 9.84
N MET A 17 2.59 6.53 11.06
CA MET A 17 2.71 7.38 12.26
C MET A 17 4.15 7.84 12.48
N ARG A 18 5.11 6.93 12.37
CA ARG A 18 6.52 7.24 12.59
C ARG A 18 7.09 8.14 11.49
N THR A 19 6.74 7.88 10.23
CA THR A 19 7.11 8.73 9.10
C THR A 19 6.51 10.14 9.24
N ALA A 20 5.25 10.25 9.70
CA ALA A 20 4.62 11.53 10.00
C ALA A 20 5.35 12.26 11.14
N THR A 21 5.74 11.54 12.20
CA THR A 21 6.52 12.12 13.30
C THR A 21 7.90 12.60 12.82
N ALA A 22 8.56 11.87 11.93
CA ALA A 22 9.82 12.28 11.31
C ALA A 22 9.66 13.55 10.44
N ALA A 23 8.47 13.76 9.85
CA ALA A 23 8.10 14.99 9.14
C ALA A 23 7.78 16.18 10.08
N GLY A 24 7.87 16.01 11.41
CA GLY A 24 7.56 17.05 12.40
C GLY A 24 6.08 17.12 12.81
N VAL A 25 5.29 16.08 12.54
CA VAL A 25 3.88 16.00 12.91
C VAL A 25 3.73 15.37 14.29
N ARG A 26 3.01 16.03 15.18
CA ARG A 26 2.54 15.44 16.45
C ARG A 26 1.27 14.64 16.16
N VAL A 27 1.36 13.32 16.22
CA VAL A 27 0.31 12.42 15.74
C VAL A 27 -0.66 12.04 16.87
N HIS A 28 -1.94 12.38 16.68
CA HIS A 28 -3.07 11.91 17.46
C HIS A 28 -3.80 10.83 16.67
N VAL A 29 -4.23 9.75 17.31
CA VAL A 29 -4.80 8.57 16.63
C VAL A 29 -6.25 8.37 17.03
N LEU A 30 -7.13 8.24 16.03
CA LEU A 30 -8.45 7.64 16.15
C LEU A 30 -8.43 6.28 15.48
N GLY A 31 -8.84 5.23 16.19
CA GLY A 31 -8.79 3.90 15.58
C GLY A 31 -9.59 2.86 16.37
N SER A 32 -9.60 1.64 15.86
CA SER A 32 -10.18 0.48 16.52
C SER A 32 -9.45 -0.81 16.12
N GLY A 33 -9.84 -1.96 16.66
CA GLY A 33 -9.22 -3.23 16.32
C GLY A 33 -7.73 -3.28 16.66
N ALA A 34 -6.92 -3.80 15.73
CA ALA A 34 -5.48 -3.97 15.90
C ALA A 34 -4.72 -2.64 16.13
N SER A 35 -5.26 -1.51 15.62
CA SER A 35 -4.66 -0.19 15.82
C SER A 35 -4.51 0.22 17.29
N ARG A 36 -5.22 -0.44 18.22
CA ARG A 36 -5.08 -0.20 19.66
C ARG A 36 -3.66 -0.35 20.17
N ALA A 37 -2.83 -1.16 19.50
CA ALA A 37 -1.43 -1.33 19.84
C ALA A 37 -0.61 -0.04 19.63
N LEU A 38 -1.03 0.87 18.74
CA LEU A 38 -0.36 2.14 18.47
C LEU A 38 -0.23 3.01 19.72
N ARG A 39 -1.18 2.91 20.69
CA ARG A 39 -1.12 3.64 21.96
C ARG A 39 0.15 3.36 22.78
N THR A 40 0.85 2.26 22.51
CA THR A 40 2.08 1.89 23.22
C THR A 40 3.33 2.51 22.62
N SER A 41 3.20 3.13 21.44
CA SER A 41 4.30 3.82 20.78
C SER A 41 4.54 5.19 21.41
N ARG A 42 5.82 5.53 21.61
CA ARG A 42 6.25 6.88 22.02
C ARG A 42 5.90 7.98 21.01
N HIS A 43 5.58 7.61 19.77
CA HIS A 43 5.21 8.51 18.68
C HIS A 43 3.70 8.82 18.66
N CYS A 44 2.90 8.12 19.46
CA CYS A 44 1.47 8.36 19.61
C CYS A 44 1.23 9.41 20.69
N ALA A 45 0.90 10.64 20.30
CA ALA A 45 0.62 11.72 21.26
C ALA A 45 -0.67 11.49 22.05
N SER A 46 -1.69 10.88 21.43
CA SER A 46 -2.90 10.38 22.08
C SER A 46 -3.56 9.33 21.20
N TYR A 47 -4.23 8.37 21.82
CA TYR A 47 -5.05 7.36 21.16
C TYR A 47 -6.48 7.41 21.70
N ARG A 48 -7.48 7.44 20.81
CA ARG A 48 -8.89 7.32 21.13
C ARG A 48 -9.48 6.13 20.40
N ASP A 49 -10.05 5.19 21.15
CA ASP A 49 -10.76 4.04 20.57
C ASP A 49 -12.14 4.48 20.05
N LEU A 50 -12.38 4.23 18.78
CA LEU A 50 -13.68 4.47 18.15
C LEU A 50 -14.75 3.48 18.62
N GLY A 51 -14.33 2.26 19.04
CA GLY A 51 -15.21 1.19 19.45
C GLY A 51 -16.17 0.72 18.35
N CYS A 52 -15.80 0.96 17.08
CA CYS A 52 -16.51 0.51 15.89
C CYS A 52 -15.50 0.32 14.76
N PRO A 53 -15.79 -0.58 13.80
CA PRO A 53 -14.97 -0.70 12.59
C PRO A 53 -15.11 0.54 11.71
N GLY A 54 -14.16 0.71 10.77
CA GLY A 54 -14.23 1.73 9.72
C GLY A 54 -15.21 1.40 8.59
N ALA A 55 -16.22 0.58 8.89
CA ALA A 55 -17.21 0.09 7.94
C ALA A 55 -18.38 1.06 7.76
N PRO A 56 -19.14 0.94 6.65
CA PRO A 56 -20.38 1.70 6.45
C PRO A 56 -21.38 1.58 7.61
N GLY A 57 -22.12 2.65 7.87
CA GLY A 57 -23.09 2.75 8.98
C GLY A 57 -22.54 3.33 10.27
N HIS A 58 -21.25 3.62 10.34
CA HIS A 58 -20.61 4.24 11.52
C HIS A 58 -20.15 5.69 11.29
N GLU A 59 -20.44 6.28 10.12
CA GLU A 59 -19.91 7.57 9.67
C GLU A 59 -20.25 8.71 10.62
N ALA A 60 -21.49 8.80 11.12
CA ALA A 60 -21.92 9.86 12.03
C ALA A 60 -21.11 9.82 13.34
N ARG A 61 -20.89 8.62 13.89
CA ARG A 61 -20.08 8.42 15.10
C ARG A 61 -18.63 8.81 14.88
N ILE A 62 -18.06 8.37 13.76
CA ILE A 62 -16.65 8.65 13.41
C ILE A 62 -16.45 10.16 13.21
N LEU A 63 -17.35 10.83 12.48
CA LEU A 63 -17.31 12.30 12.32
C LEU A 63 -17.38 13.05 13.66
N ALA A 64 -18.29 12.64 14.56
CA ALA A 64 -18.38 13.26 15.88
C ALA A 64 -17.08 13.12 16.71
N GLU A 65 -16.39 11.96 16.61
CA GLU A 65 -15.09 11.78 17.28
C GLU A 65 -13.96 12.57 16.57
N ILE A 66 -13.99 12.69 15.24
CA ILE A 66 -13.07 13.56 14.49
C ILE A 66 -13.23 15.01 14.94
N GLU A 67 -14.45 15.55 14.95
CA GLU A 67 -14.72 16.91 15.40
C GLU A 67 -14.26 17.17 16.84
N ARG A 68 -14.52 16.20 17.72
CA ARG A 68 -14.06 16.27 19.12
C ARG A 68 -12.53 16.32 19.20
N ALA A 69 -11.84 15.47 18.44
CA ALA A 69 -10.38 15.45 18.39
C ALA A 69 -9.82 16.75 17.84
N VAL A 70 -10.41 17.28 16.74
CA VAL A 70 -10.00 18.55 16.11
C VAL A 70 -10.07 19.68 17.12
N ARG A 71 -11.19 19.85 17.84
CA ARG A 71 -11.33 20.90 18.87
C ARG A 71 -10.37 20.68 20.04
N ARG A 72 -10.26 19.45 20.55
CA ARG A 72 -9.47 19.14 21.75
C ARG A 72 -7.97 19.30 21.54
N HIS A 73 -7.46 18.84 20.39
CA HIS A 73 -6.03 18.77 20.13
C HIS A 73 -5.52 19.81 19.15
N LYS A 74 -6.41 20.73 18.70
CA LYS A 74 -6.09 21.75 17.69
C LYS A 74 -5.43 21.11 16.47
N ILE A 75 -6.13 20.14 15.87
CA ILE A 75 -5.63 19.39 14.72
C ILE A 75 -5.59 20.28 13.49
N ASP A 76 -4.49 20.26 12.77
CA ASP A 76 -4.25 21.04 11.57
C ASP A 76 -4.59 20.26 10.29
N VAL A 77 -4.44 18.90 10.31
CA VAL A 77 -4.64 18.03 9.15
C VAL A 77 -5.11 16.64 9.60
N ILE A 78 -5.97 16.02 8.78
CA ILE A 78 -6.40 14.63 8.95
C ILE A 78 -5.76 13.78 7.87
N PHE A 79 -5.27 12.58 8.21
CA PHE A 79 -4.71 11.65 7.23
C PHE A 79 -4.99 10.19 7.56
N PRO A 80 -5.14 9.32 6.55
CA PRO A 80 -5.34 7.90 6.74
C PRO A 80 -4.02 7.17 6.96
N ALA A 81 -4.10 5.91 7.40
CA ALA A 81 -2.93 5.09 7.58
C ALA A 81 -3.02 3.67 6.97
N ASP A 82 -4.21 3.24 6.53
CA ASP A 82 -4.49 1.95 5.95
C ASP A 82 -5.61 2.03 4.88
N ASP A 83 -5.94 0.91 4.23
CA ASP A 83 -6.96 0.86 3.18
C ASP A 83 -8.33 1.35 3.69
N VAL A 84 -8.74 0.85 4.84
CA VAL A 84 -10.04 1.16 5.46
C VAL A 84 -10.14 2.65 5.77
N SER A 85 -9.15 3.19 6.45
CA SER A 85 -9.12 4.62 6.81
C SER A 85 -8.99 5.52 5.58
N THR A 86 -8.28 5.09 4.54
CA THR A 86 -8.15 5.85 3.29
C THR A 86 -9.52 5.97 2.61
N ARG A 87 -10.19 4.84 2.36
CA ARG A 87 -11.51 4.84 1.72
C ARG A 87 -12.55 5.61 2.54
N LEU A 88 -12.52 5.43 3.86
CA LEU A 88 -13.42 6.13 4.79
C LEU A 88 -13.23 7.65 4.72
N LEU A 89 -11.98 8.15 4.81
CA LEU A 89 -11.72 9.60 4.72
C LEU A 89 -12.09 10.18 3.36
N ILE A 90 -11.89 9.45 2.28
CA ILE A 90 -12.35 9.85 0.95
C ILE A 90 -13.88 10.00 0.94
N ALA A 91 -14.61 9.03 1.49
CA ALA A 91 -16.08 9.05 1.53
C ALA A 91 -16.63 10.16 2.44
N LEU A 92 -15.88 10.57 3.45
CA LEU A 92 -16.29 11.62 4.40
C LEU A 92 -15.76 13.01 4.05
N ARG A 93 -14.96 13.18 2.98
CA ARG A 93 -14.17 14.38 2.68
C ARG A 93 -14.95 15.68 2.83
N ASP A 94 -16.13 15.76 2.21
CA ASP A 94 -16.96 16.97 2.17
C ASP A 94 -17.64 17.30 3.52
N ARG A 95 -17.56 16.39 4.48
CA ARG A 95 -18.16 16.51 5.82
C ARG A 95 -17.11 16.73 6.91
N LEU A 96 -15.83 16.69 6.56
CA LEU A 96 -14.74 16.86 7.52
C LEU A 96 -14.61 18.34 7.92
N PRO A 97 -14.32 18.64 9.22
CA PRO A 97 -14.24 20.01 9.72
C PRO A 97 -12.96 20.74 9.29
N ILE A 98 -11.95 20.01 8.80
CA ILE A 98 -10.66 20.55 8.37
C ILE A 98 -10.11 19.71 7.18
N PRO A 99 -9.11 20.23 6.43
CA PRO A 99 -8.52 19.52 5.31
C PRO A 99 -7.87 18.18 5.67
N THR A 100 -7.82 17.29 4.68
CA THR A 100 -7.04 16.05 4.74
C THR A 100 -5.68 16.22 4.06
N SER A 101 -4.78 15.24 4.26
CA SER A 101 -3.67 15.01 3.33
C SER A 101 -4.18 14.85 1.89
N LEU A 102 -3.29 14.89 0.92
CA LEU A 102 -3.64 14.54 -0.46
C LEU A 102 -4.25 13.12 -0.50
N LEU A 103 -5.40 12.98 -1.12
CA LEU A 103 -6.13 11.71 -1.29
C LEU A 103 -6.79 11.68 -2.67
N PRO A 104 -6.89 10.51 -3.32
CA PRO A 104 -7.66 10.37 -4.55
C PRO A 104 -9.16 10.64 -4.30
N ASN A 105 -9.94 10.79 -5.37
CA ASN A 105 -11.39 10.65 -5.25
C ASN A 105 -11.79 9.18 -5.12
N LEU A 106 -13.04 8.91 -4.70
CA LEU A 106 -13.50 7.56 -4.42
C LEU A 106 -13.48 6.65 -5.66
N ALA A 107 -13.87 7.19 -6.81
CA ALA A 107 -13.89 6.44 -8.07
C ALA A 107 -12.47 6.03 -8.48
N THR A 108 -11.50 6.95 -8.41
CA THR A 108 -10.09 6.66 -8.69
C THR A 108 -9.52 5.65 -7.68
N PHE A 109 -9.83 5.79 -6.38
CA PHE A 109 -9.39 4.84 -5.36
C PHE A 109 -9.91 3.43 -5.66
N ASP A 110 -11.22 3.26 -5.83
CA ASP A 110 -11.85 1.95 -6.07
C ASP A 110 -11.40 1.35 -7.42
N LEU A 111 -11.19 2.17 -8.46
CA LEU A 111 -10.66 1.75 -9.76
C LEU A 111 -9.25 1.16 -9.63
N LEU A 112 -8.34 1.88 -8.99
CA LEU A 112 -6.92 1.50 -8.92
C LEU A 112 -6.66 0.40 -7.89
N ASN A 113 -7.44 0.35 -6.80
CA ASN A 113 -7.29 -0.65 -5.75
C ASN A 113 -7.81 -2.05 -6.17
N HIS A 114 -8.74 -2.12 -7.13
CA HIS A 114 -9.28 -3.38 -7.64
C HIS A 114 -8.46 -3.91 -8.82
N LYS A 115 -7.72 -5.02 -8.65
CA LYS A 115 -6.72 -5.53 -9.62
C LYS A 115 -7.27 -5.76 -11.03
N GLY A 116 -8.51 -6.25 -11.16
CA GLY A 116 -9.16 -6.46 -12.47
C GLY A 116 -9.45 -5.13 -13.17
N ASN A 117 -10.10 -4.18 -12.48
CA ASN A 117 -10.41 -2.85 -13.01
C ASN A 117 -9.13 -2.08 -13.34
N PHE A 118 -8.15 -2.12 -12.44
CA PHE A 118 -6.81 -1.57 -12.63
C PHE A 118 -6.17 -2.08 -13.93
N THR A 119 -6.11 -3.39 -14.13
CA THR A 119 -5.48 -3.99 -15.32
C THR A 119 -6.18 -3.55 -16.60
N ARG A 120 -7.52 -3.54 -16.62
CA ARG A 120 -8.31 -3.08 -17.76
C ARG A 120 -8.05 -1.60 -18.06
N TYR A 121 -8.10 -0.78 -17.03
CA TYR A 121 -7.86 0.66 -17.16
C TYR A 121 -6.45 0.97 -17.67
N CYS A 122 -5.44 0.29 -17.15
CA CYS A 122 -4.05 0.40 -17.61
C CYS A 122 -3.94 0.09 -19.12
N ARG A 123 -4.49 -1.03 -19.57
CA ARG A 123 -4.47 -1.41 -21.01
C ARG A 123 -5.13 -0.37 -21.89
N ALA A 124 -6.32 0.12 -21.49
CA ALA A 124 -7.05 1.14 -22.23
C ALA A 124 -6.28 2.47 -22.35
N ASN A 125 -5.38 2.76 -21.42
CA ASN A 125 -4.58 3.98 -21.38
C ASN A 125 -3.10 3.78 -21.77
N GLY A 126 -2.77 2.64 -22.42
CA GLY A 126 -1.41 2.36 -22.89
C GLY A 126 -0.38 2.23 -21.78
N VAL A 127 -0.80 1.88 -20.56
CA VAL A 127 0.07 1.56 -19.43
C VAL A 127 0.47 0.10 -19.52
N ARG A 128 1.76 -0.20 -19.45
CA ARG A 128 2.27 -1.56 -19.58
C ARG A 128 1.98 -2.37 -18.32
N VAL A 129 1.14 -3.40 -18.47
CA VAL A 129 0.76 -4.38 -17.45
C VAL A 129 0.87 -5.79 -18.04
N PRO A 130 1.01 -6.85 -17.23
CA PRO A 130 0.95 -8.22 -17.75
C PRO A 130 -0.36 -8.47 -18.50
N GLN A 131 -0.31 -9.28 -19.55
CA GLN A 131 -1.53 -9.79 -20.18
C GLN A 131 -2.37 -10.52 -19.12
N ALA A 132 -3.69 -10.31 -19.13
CA ALA A 132 -4.55 -10.81 -18.06
C ALA A 132 -5.92 -11.25 -18.57
N TRP A 133 -6.50 -12.21 -17.86
CA TRP A 133 -7.83 -12.79 -18.05
C TRP A 133 -8.56 -12.79 -16.71
N CYS A 134 -9.87 -12.70 -16.73
CA CYS A 134 -10.68 -12.73 -15.52
C CYS A 134 -11.78 -13.78 -15.66
N PHE A 135 -11.94 -14.62 -14.64
CA PHE A 135 -12.90 -15.72 -14.62
C PHE A 135 -13.80 -15.63 -13.40
N ASP A 136 -15.09 -15.76 -13.62
CA ASP A 136 -16.09 -15.73 -12.54
C ASP A 136 -16.21 -17.06 -11.80
N ALA A 137 -15.64 -18.14 -12.36
CA ALA A 137 -15.66 -19.48 -11.78
C ALA A 137 -14.41 -20.27 -12.09
N LEU A 138 -14.00 -21.14 -11.16
CA LEU A 138 -12.86 -22.05 -11.35
C LEU A 138 -13.08 -23.03 -12.53
N GLY A 139 -14.34 -23.43 -12.80
CA GLY A 139 -14.67 -24.26 -13.96
C GLY A 139 -14.30 -23.59 -15.28
N ALA A 140 -14.70 -22.33 -15.46
CA ALA A 140 -14.36 -21.56 -16.66
C ALA A 140 -12.84 -21.37 -16.82
N LEU A 141 -12.12 -21.14 -15.73
CA LEU A 141 -10.64 -21.10 -15.77
C LEU A 141 -10.06 -22.45 -16.22
N ARG A 142 -10.58 -23.58 -15.73
CA ARG A 142 -10.09 -24.92 -16.12
C ARG A 142 -10.40 -25.23 -17.59
N GLU A 143 -11.55 -24.81 -18.08
CA GLU A 143 -11.91 -24.93 -19.51
C GLU A 143 -10.97 -24.13 -20.39
N ALA A 144 -10.64 -22.87 -20.02
CA ALA A 144 -9.68 -22.04 -20.71
C ALA A 144 -8.26 -22.63 -20.72
N VAL A 145 -7.83 -23.24 -19.60
CA VAL A 145 -6.56 -23.99 -19.52
C VAL A 145 -6.58 -25.17 -20.50
N ALA A 146 -7.64 -25.97 -20.51
CA ALA A 146 -7.76 -27.13 -21.40
C ALA A 146 -7.84 -26.73 -22.88
N ALA A 147 -8.41 -25.55 -23.18
CA ALA A 147 -8.47 -24.98 -24.52
C ALA A 147 -7.14 -24.33 -24.97
N GLY A 148 -6.16 -24.19 -24.07
CA GLY A 148 -4.87 -23.56 -24.39
C GLY A 148 -4.96 -22.04 -24.65
N GLU A 149 -5.93 -21.36 -24.03
CA GLU A 149 -6.16 -19.91 -24.24
C GLU A 149 -4.99 -19.05 -23.78
N PHE A 150 -4.15 -19.56 -22.89
CA PHE A 150 -2.93 -18.89 -22.43
C PHE A 150 -1.80 -19.87 -22.11
N GLY A 151 -0.57 -19.45 -22.38
CA GLY A 151 0.62 -20.25 -22.08
C GLY A 151 1.12 -20.05 -20.66
N LEU A 152 1.93 -21.01 -20.20
CA LEU A 152 2.66 -20.94 -18.93
C LEU A 152 4.00 -20.16 -19.12
N PRO A 153 4.52 -19.55 -18.06
CA PRO A 153 3.98 -19.48 -16.69
C PRO A 153 2.89 -18.40 -16.51
N ILE A 154 2.00 -18.62 -15.53
CA ILE A 154 0.95 -17.66 -15.13
C ILE A 154 0.95 -17.40 -13.63
N THR A 155 0.34 -16.28 -13.25
CA THR A 155 0.01 -15.94 -11.86
C THR A 155 -1.50 -15.87 -11.70
N VAL A 156 -2.05 -16.62 -10.75
CA VAL A 156 -3.47 -16.66 -10.41
C VAL A 156 -3.66 -15.95 -9.07
N LYS A 157 -4.57 -14.98 -9.00
CA LYS A 157 -4.75 -14.17 -7.79
C LYS A 157 -6.17 -13.62 -7.64
N PRO A 158 -6.62 -13.30 -6.40
CA PRO A 158 -7.88 -12.60 -6.17
C PRO A 158 -7.80 -11.15 -6.65
N THR A 159 -8.93 -10.54 -6.97
CA THR A 159 -9.00 -9.17 -7.46
C THR A 159 -8.92 -8.12 -6.36
N ASN A 160 -9.23 -8.46 -5.10
CA ASN A 160 -9.47 -7.55 -3.99
C ASN A 160 -8.69 -7.87 -2.69
N ARG A 161 -7.92 -8.96 -2.63
CA ARG A 161 -7.07 -9.29 -1.46
C ARG A 161 -5.71 -8.60 -1.54
N SER A 162 -5.13 -8.26 -0.38
CA SER A 162 -3.79 -7.67 -0.24
C SER A 162 -2.80 -8.65 0.41
N GLY A 163 -1.50 -8.32 0.43
CA GLY A 163 -0.47 -9.10 1.12
C GLY A 163 -0.18 -10.47 0.52
N SER A 164 -0.36 -10.65 -0.79
CA SER A 164 -0.13 -11.92 -1.51
C SER A 164 -1.00 -13.09 -1.03
N VAL A 165 -2.07 -12.84 -0.29
CA VAL A 165 -3.00 -13.89 0.15
C VAL A 165 -3.77 -14.44 -1.06
N GLY A 166 -3.70 -15.77 -1.28
CA GLY A 166 -4.36 -16.43 -2.40
C GLY A 166 -3.67 -16.24 -3.76
N VAL A 167 -2.41 -15.83 -3.78
CA VAL A 167 -1.61 -15.72 -5.02
C VAL A 167 -0.91 -17.04 -5.29
N PHE A 168 -1.12 -17.59 -6.48
CA PHE A 168 -0.47 -18.82 -6.94
C PHE A 168 0.32 -18.57 -8.22
N HIS A 169 1.54 -19.07 -8.26
CA HIS A 169 2.37 -19.07 -9.46
C HIS A 169 2.38 -20.45 -10.07
N ILE A 170 1.89 -20.60 -11.29
CA ILE A 170 1.83 -21.86 -12.04
C ILE A 170 2.88 -21.78 -13.14
N ARG A 171 3.96 -22.52 -12.99
CA ARG A 171 5.14 -22.47 -13.87
C ARG A 171 5.09 -23.51 -14.96
N ASP A 172 4.52 -24.67 -14.62
CA ASP A 172 4.37 -25.81 -15.52
C ASP A 172 3.07 -26.59 -15.23
N GLU A 173 2.75 -27.57 -16.06
CA GLU A 173 1.50 -28.34 -15.98
C GLU A 173 1.35 -29.14 -14.69
N SER A 174 2.42 -29.52 -14.01
CA SER A 174 2.36 -30.28 -12.75
C SER A 174 1.82 -29.45 -11.60
N GLU A 175 1.87 -28.11 -11.71
CA GLU A 175 1.39 -27.16 -10.71
C GLU A 175 -0.10 -26.80 -10.85
N TRP A 176 -0.82 -27.30 -11.90
CA TRP A 176 -2.27 -27.06 -12.06
C TRP A 176 -3.11 -27.47 -10.83
N LYS A 177 -2.64 -28.43 -10.03
CA LYS A 177 -3.27 -28.83 -8.77
C LYS A 177 -3.38 -27.68 -7.74
N LEU A 178 -2.55 -26.61 -7.87
CA LEU A 178 -2.65 -25.44 -7.01
C LEU A 178 -3.98 -24.70 -7.19
N LEU A 179 -4.64 -24.84 -8.34
CA LEU A 179 -5.97 -24.26 -8.58
C LEU A 179 -7.04 -24.85 -7.64
N ASP A 180 -6.83 -26.04 -7.08
CA ASP A 180 -7.76 -26.66 -6.12
C ASP A 180 -7.85 -25.86 -4.80
N GLN A 181 -6.86 -25.00 -4.54
CA GLN A 181 -6.78 -24.13 -3.36
C GLN A 181 -7.41 -22.75 -3.60
N VAL A 182 -7.90 -22.47 -4.82
CA VAL A 182 -8.54 -21.19 -5.14
C VAL A 182 -9.93 -21.13 -4.54
N ASP A 183 -10.14 -20.32 -3.52
CA ASP A 183 -11.35 -20.16 -2.72
C ASP A 183 -12.08 -18.84 -2.95
N TYR A 184 -11.66 -18.06 -3.94
CA TYR A 184 -12.15 -16.71 -4.21
C TYR A 184 -12.71 -16.54 -5.62
N ARG A 185 -13.53 -15.52 -5.78
CA ARG A 185 -14.11 -15.08 -7.06
C ARG A 185 -14.27 -13.57 -7.05
N PRO A 186 -14.06 -12.86 -8.19
CA PRO A 186 -13.53 -13.36 -9.46
C PRO A 186 -12.05 -13.75 -9.37
N ILE A 187 -11.59 -14.55 -10.34
CA ILE A 187 -10.23 -15.07 -10.43
C ILE A 187 -9.49 -14.26 -11.50
N LEU A 188 -8.43 -13.56 -11.12
CA LEU A 188 -7.55 -12.87 -12.07
C LEU A 188 -6.37 -13.78 -12.41
N VAL A 189 -6.19 -14.05 -13.70
CA VAL A 189 -5.04 -14.77 -14.26
C VAL A 189 -4.20 -13.75 -15.00
N GLN A 190 -2.89 -13.77 -14.77
CA GLN A 190 -1.94 -12.88 -15.46
C GLN A 190 -0.77 -13.69 -16.01
N ARG A 191 -0.24 -13.31 -17.19
CA ARG A 191 1.07 -13.80 -17.64
C ARG A 191 2.09 -13.54 -16.55
N HIS A 192 2.80 -14.55 -16.12
CA HIS A 192 3.87 -14.37 -15.16
C HIS A 192 5.08 -13.74 -15.84
N ILE A 193 5.51 -12.58 -15.37
CA ILE A 193 6.71 -11.90 -15.87
C ILE A 193 7.91 -12.42 -15.09
N VAL A 194 8.84 -13.02 -15.79
CA VAL A 194 10.11 -13.49 -15.22
C VAL A 194 11.06 -12.30 -15.11
N GLY A 195 11.38 -11.88 -13.87
CA GLY A 195 12.20 -10.70 -13.68
C GLY A 195 12.35 -10.30 -12.22
N GLU A 196 12.81 -9.08 -12.01
CA GLU A 196 13.00 -8.50 -10.67
C GLU A 196 11.71 -7.83 -10.19
N SER A 197 11.19 -8.28 -9.05
CA SER A 197 10.07 -7.62 -8.36
C SER A 197 10.55 -6.35 -7.68
N VAL A 198 9.90 -5.24 -8.00
CA VAL A 198 10.23 -3.91 -7.49
C VAL A 198 8.94 -3.14 -7.15
N CYS A 199 9.08 -2.04 -6.40
CA CYS A 199 8.01 -1.08 -6.19
C CYS A 199 8.43 0.31 -6.67
N LEU A 200 7.46 1.10 -7.12
CA LEU A 200 7.62 2.54 -7.28
C LEU A 200 6.64 3.24 -6.33
N SER A 201 7.19 3.89 -5.33
CA SER A 201 6.42 4.67 -4.37
C SER A 201 6.32 6.11 -4.83
N THR A 202 5.13 6.70 -4.74
CA THR A 202 4.86 8.04 -5.26
C THR A 202 3.95 8.84 -4.34
N VAL A 203 4.02 10.17 -4.46
CA VAL A 203 2.94 11.09 -4.09
C VAL A 203 2.56 11.85 -5.35
N CYS A 204 1.27 11.90 -5.65
CA CYS A 204 0.72 12.57 -6.82
C CYS A 204 -0.12 13.78 -6.41
N ARG A 205 -0.19 14.76 -7.32
CA ARG A 205 -1.10 15.90 -7.25
C ARG A 205 -1.58 16.25 -8.64
N ASP A 206 -2.91 16.31 -8.82
CA ASP A 206 -3.56 16.61 -10.11
C ASP A 206 -3.02 15.71 -11.25
N GLY A 207 -2.87 14.42 -10.98
CA GLY A 207 -2.34 13.44 -11.92
C GLY A 207 -0.83 13.53 -12.20
N ARG A 208 -0.08 14.38 -11.48
CA ARG A 208 1.38 14.52 -11.62
C ARG A 208 2.09 13.92 -10.43
N ILE A 209 3.12 13.15 -10.68
CA ILE A 209 4.01 12.64 -9.63
C ILE A 209 4.87 13.82 -9.12
N ILE A 210 4.73 14.17 -7.83
CA ILE A 210 5.46 15.26 -7.17
C ILE A 210 6.58 14.76 -6.25
N ALA A 211 6.57 13.47 -5.91
CA ALA A 211 7.68 12.79 -5.23
C ALA A 211 7.65 11.32 -5.60
N HIS A 212 8.81 10.69 -5.78
CA HIS A 212 8.90 9.27 -6.10
C HIS A 212 10.22 8.63 -5.68
N ALA A 213 10.19 7.31 -5.49
CA ALA A 213 11.39 6.47 -5.40
C ALA A 213 11.07 5.05 -5.82
N GLY A 214 11.91 4.50 -6.69
CA GLY A 214 11.96 3.06 -6.93
C GLY A 214 12.52 2.35 -5.69
N GLN A 215 11.92 1.24 -5.30
CA GLN A 215 12.34 0.44 -4.17
C GLN A 215 12.54 -1.01 -4.62
N ARG A 216 13.73 -1.56 -4.35
CA ARG A 216 14.00 -2.99 -4.47
C ARG A 216 14.32 -3.56 -3.11
N ARG A 217 13.80 -4.74 -2.85
CA ARG A 217 13.95 -5.41 -1.56
C ARG A 217 14.08 -6.91 -1.75
N ASP A 218 15.07 -7.49 -1.11
CA ASP A 218 15.16 -8.92 -0.86
C ASP A 218 15.07 -9.22 0.64
N GLU A 219 15.35 -10.45 1.05
CA GLU A 219 15.31 -10.87 2.46
C GLU A 219 16.33 -10.14 3.35
N ARG A 220 17.39 -9.58 2.75
CA ARG A 220 18.54 -9.02 3.47
C ARG A 220 18.74 -7.54 3.25
N ARG A 221 18.29 -7.01 2.12
CA ARG A 221 18.64 -5.65 1.68
C ARG A 221 17.43 -4.89 1.18
N PHE A 222 17.50 -3.59 1.40
CA PHE A 222 16.61 -2.60 0.82
C PHE A 222 17.44 -1.54 0.11
N GLN A 223 16.99 -1.08 -1.05
CA GLN A 223 17.67 -0.07 -1.82
C GLN A 223 16.69 0.83 -2.56
N LEU A 224 16.98 2.13 -2.60
CA LEU A 224 16.34 3.05 -3.52
C LEU A 224 17.07 3.03 -4.86
N PHE A 225 16.31 2.99 -5.96
CA PHE A 225 16.86 2.96 -7.31
C PHE A 225 16.02 3.81 -8.26
N SER A 226 16.56 4.11 -9.44
CA SER A 226 15.85 4.81 -10.51
C SER A 226 15.64 3.86 -11.69
N HIS A 227 14.42 3.89 -12.27
CA HIS A 227 14.10 3.17 -13.50
C HIS A 227 13.19 4.06 -14.35
N PRO A 228 13.73 4.72 -15.39
CA PRO A 228 12.99 5.72 -16.17
C PRO A 228 11.73 5.17 -16.84
N ASP A 229 11.77 3.94 -17.38
CA ASP A 229 10.60 3.31 -18.00
C ASP A 229 9.47 3.03 -16.98
N LEU A 230 9.82 2.55 -15.78
CA LEU A 230 8.83 2.35 -14.71
C LEU A 230 8.19 3.69 -14.28
N LEU A 231 8.99 4.72 -14.14
CA LEU A 231 8.51 6.06 -13.80
C LEU A 231 7.58 6.60 -14.89
N ALA A 232 7.97 6.47 -16.17
CA ALA A 232 7.15 6.93 -17.29
C ALA A 232 5.80 6.17 -17.36
N ASN A 233 5.84 4.85 -17.11
CA ASN A 233 4.66 4.00 -17.09
C ASN A 233 3.69 4.40 -15.95
N ALA A 234 4.22 4.64 -14.74
CA ALA A 234 3.44 5.12 -13.60
C ALA A 234 2.92 6.55 -13.79
N ALA A 235 3.71 7.44 -14.39
CA ALA A 235 3.28 8.81 -14.67
C ALA A 235 2.13 8.86 -15.68
N ARG A 236 2.14 7.99 -16.70
CA ARG A 236 1.02 7.84 -17.64
C ARG A 236 -0.24 7.40 -16.93
N LEU A 237 -0.15 6.43 -16.02
CA LEU A 237 -1.29 5.99 -15.21
C LEU A 237 -1.80 7.09 -14.30
N ALA A 238 -0.91 7.78 -13.57
CA ALA A 238 -1.28 8.86 -12.68
C ALA A 238 -2.01 9.98 -13.42
N ALA A 239 -1.50 10.39 -14.58
CA ALA A 239 -2.11 11.42 -15.43
C ALA A 239 -3.49 10.98 -15.95
N ALA A 240 -3.61 9.75 -16.48
CA ALA A 240 -4.88 9.24 -17.00
C ALA A 240 -5.97 9.16 -15.91
N ALA A 241 -5.59 8.74 -14.70
CA ALA A 241 -6.51 8.57 -13.57
C ALA A 241 -6.78 9.87 -12.78
N GLY A 242 -6.11 10.99 -13.10
CA GLY A 242 -6.14 12.19 -12.29
C GLY A 242 -5.79 11.89 -10.82
N LEU A 243 -4.73 11.10 -10.60
CA LEU A 243 -4.41 10.56 -9.29
C LEU A 243 -3.90 11.64 -8.35
N ASP A 244 -4.51 11.73 -7.16
CA ASP A 244 -4.05 12.53 -6.03
C ASP A 244 -3.62 11.64 -4.87
N GLY A 245 -2.64 12.10 -4.11
CA GLY A 245 -2.17 11.46 -2.89
C GLY A 245 -1.10 10.40 -3.08
N PRO A 246 -0.80 9.64 -2.01
CA PRO A 246 0.20 8.58 -2.01
C PRO A 246 -0.28 7.37 -2.82
N ALA A 247 0.64 6.78 -3.58
CA ALA A 247 0.40 5.51 -4.27
C ALA A 247 1.69 4.68 -4.33
N ASN A 248 1.55 3.37 -4.21
CA ASN A 248 2.62 2.42 -4.41
C ASN A 248 2.26 1.49 -5.56
N PHE A 249 3.12 1.46 -6.58
CA PHE A 249 2.98 0.60 -7.74
C PHE A 249 3.90 -0.61 -7.57
N ASP A 250 3.33 -1.79 -7.45
CA ASP A 250 4.10 -3.04 -7.48
C ASP A 250 4.35 -3.39 -8.95
N ALA A 251 5.59 -3.69 -9.29
CA ALA A 251 6.02 -3.91 -10.67
C ALA A 251 7.04 -5.04 -10.77
N VAL A 252 7.22 -5.54 -12.00
CA VAL A 252 8.29 -6.45 -12.36
C VAL A 252 9.08 -5.83 -13.50
N ILE A 253 10.41 -5.80 -13.39
CA ILE A 253 11.32 -5.48 -14.48
C ILE A 253 11.66 -6.81 -15.16
N GLU A 254 11.18 -7.00 -16.38
CA GLU A 254 11.37 -8.24 -17.12
C GLU A 254 12.86 -8.49 -17.41
N ALA A 255 13.36 -9.67 -17.07
CA ALA A 255 14.79 -9.97 -17.21
C ALA A 255 15.26 -10.01 -18.67
N ALA A 256 14.38 -10.35 -19.60
CA ALA A 256 14.73 -10.50 -21.02
C ALA A 256 14.83 -9.17 -21.76
N SER A 257 13.94 -8.21 -21.46
CA SER A 257 13.81 -6.94 -22.20
C SER A 257 14.26 -5.72 -21.40
N GLY A 258 14.25 -5.80 -20.06
CA GLY A 258 14.39 -4.65 -19.18
C GLY A 258 13.13 -3.79 -19.07
N ASP A 259 12.04 -4.17 -19.72
CA ASP A 259 10.76 -3.48 -19.66
C ASP A 259 10.11 -3.61 -18.28
N SER A 260 9.44 -2.55 -17.81
CA SER A 260 8.69 -2.59 -16.57
C SER A 260 7.22 -2.91 -16.82
N TYR A 261 6.66 -3.80 -16.02
CA TYR A 261 5.25 -4.14 -15.99
C TYR A 261 4.67 -3.83 -14.63
N ILE A 262 3.69 -2.92 -14.56
CA ILE A 262 3.00 -2.64 -13.30
C ILE A 262 1.96 -3.73 -13.07
N VAL A 263 2.05 -4.43 -11.93
CA VAL A 263 1.16 -5.57 -11.62
C VAL A 263 0.04 -5.22 -10.66
N GLU A 264 0.19 -4.12 -9.90
CA GLU A 264 -0.76 -3.68 -8.89
C GLU A 264 -0.54 -2.20 -8.55
N CYS A 265 -1.62 -1.49 -8.18
CA CYS A 265 -1.55 -0.17 -7.57
C CYS A 265 -2.22 -0.20 -6.20
N ASN A 266 -1.54 0.35 -5.21
CA ASN A 266 -2.05 0.60 -3.87
C ASN A 266 -2.19 2.13 -3.70
N PRO A 267 -3.37 2.75 -3.96
CA PRO A 267 -3.56 4.20 -3.97
C PRO A 267 -3.67 4.77 -2.54
N ARG A 268 -2.70 4.47 -1.72
CA ARG A 268 -2.57 4.81 -0.31
C ARG A 268 -1.12 4.73 0.15
N PHE A 269 -0.85 5.05 1.42
CA PHE A 269 0.45 4.76 2.03
C PHE A 269 0.76 3.25 2.02
N TRP A 270 2.05 2.88 2.07
CA TRP A 270 2.55 1.52 1.91
C TRP A 270 3.47 1.10 3.05
N TYR A 271 3.67 -0.20 3.16
CA TYR A 271 4.34 -0.81 4.31
C TYR A 271 5.80 -0.35 4.49
N THR A 272 6.54 -0.12 3.42
CA THR A 272 7.95 0.28 3.44
C THR A 272 8.17 1.80 3.46
N ILE A 273 7.13 2.60 3.67
CA ILE A 273 7.18 4.07 3.62
C ILE A 273 8.30 4.67 4.50
N TYR A 274 8.51 4.08 5.69
CA TYR A 274 9.52 4.53 6.65
C TYR A 274 10.96 4.27 6.21
N MET A 275 11.19 3.34 5.28
CA MET A 275 12.54 2.97 4.86
C MET A 275 13.21 4.08 4.05
N ALA A 276 12.42 4.86 3.29
CA ALA A 276 12.91 6.00 2.54
C ALA A 276 13.42 7.12 3.45
N ASP A 277 12.85 7.27 4.67
CA ASP A 277 13.30 8.26 5.67
C ASP A 277 14.77 8.07 6.05
N PHE A 278 15.29 6.85 6.03
CA PHE A 278 16.68 6.55 6.36
C PHE A 278 17.68 7.06 5.32
N PHE A 279 17.19 7.44 4.17
CA PHE A 279 17.94 8.06 3.08
C PHE A 279 17.61 9.55 2.90
N GLY A 280 16.75 10.11 3.77
CA GLY A 280 16.37 11.53 3.73
C GLY A 280 15.14 11.83 2.87
N LEU A 281 14.42 10.83 2.37
CA LEU A 281 13.19 11.00 1.60
C LEU A 281 11.96 10.68 2.45
N ASN A 282 11.18 11.71 2.81
CA ASN A 282 9.98 11.55 3.64
C ASN A 282 8.70 11.83 2.83
N PHE A 283 7.98 10.79 2.45
CA PHE A 283 6.77 10.88 1.64
C PHE A 283 5.57 11.53 2.34
N MET A 284 5.58 11.65 3.67
CA MET A 284 4.53 12.39 4.38
C MET A 284 4.60 13.89 4.11
N ARG A 285 5.79 14.46 3.89
CA ARG A 285 5.95 15.90 3.63
C ARG A 285 5.16 16.35 2.41
N PRO A 286 5.37 15.81 1.20
CA PRO A 286 4.58 16.19 0.03
C PRO A 286 3.10 15.80 0.16
N ALA A 287 2.77 14.67 0.80
CA ALA A 287 1.37 14.26 1.01
C ALA A 287 0.60 15.21 1.93
N LEU A 288 1.28 15.90 2.85
CA LEU A 288 0.71 16.91 3.74
C LEU A 288 0.84 18.33 3.18
N GLY A 289 1.31 18.52 1.95
CA GLY A 289 1.52 19.85 1.36
C GLY A 289 2.71 20.61 1.95
N LEU A 290 3.60 19.94 2.68
CA LEU A 290 4.88 20.49 3.14
C LEU A 290 5.87 20.54 1.97
N ALA A 291 7.05 21.17 2.19
CA ALA A 291 8.04 21.39 1.13
C ALA A 291 8.28 20.14 0.26
N PRO A 292 8.48 20.30 -1.05
CA PRO A 292 8.71 19.20 -1.96
C PRO A 292 9.98 18.42 -1.58
N GLU A 293 9.95 17.12 -1.82
CA GLU A 293 11.10 16.23 -1.68
C GLU A 293 11.91 16.17 -2.98
N PRO A 294 13.18 15.74 -2.95
CA PRO A 294 13.97 15.57 -4.17
C PRO A 294 13.28 14.64 -5.17
N GLU A 295 13.35 15.01 -6.46
CA GLU A 295 12.61 14.30 -7.53
C GLU A 295 13.05 12.85 -7.73
N THR A 296 14.30 12.54 -7.47
CA THR A 296 14.86 11.19 -7.68
C THR A 296 15.90 10.88 -6.61
N MET A 297 15.81 9.71 -6.02
CA MET A 297 16.81 9.24 -5.06
C MET A 297 17.30 7.83 -5.41
N VAL A 298 18.61 7.69 -5.45
CA VAL A 298 19.32 6.40 -5.56
C VAL A 298 20.17 6.23 -4.32
N SER A 299 20.20 5.04 -3.76
CA SER A 299 20.95 4.77 -2.54
C SER A 299 21.85 3.54 -2.68
N ASP A 300 22.82 3.47 -1.78
CA ASP A 300 23.46 2.19 -1.47
C ASP A 300 22.46 1.23 -0.82
N PRO A 301 22.66 -0.11 -0.99
CA PRO A 301 21.86 -1.09 -0.26
C PRO A 301 22.00 -0.96 1.26
N MET A 302 20.86 -0.98 1.97
CA MET A 302 20.74 -1.01 3.42
C MET A 302 20.58 -2.44 3.91
N GLU A 303 21.27 -2.82 4.98
CA GLU A 303 21.16 -4.13 5.64
C GLU A 303 19.91 -4.21 6.51
N LEU A 304 19.02 -5.17 6.25
CA LEU A 304 17.77 -5.35 7.00
C LEU A 304 17.93 -6.18 8.29
N SER A 305 19.04 -6.89 8.45
CA SER A 305 19.29 -7.71 9.64
C SER A 305 19.73 -6.85 10.83
N LEU A 306 18.80 -6.63 11.77
CA LEU A 306 19.11 -5.93 13.03
C LEU A 306 20.28 -6.58 13.80
N LYS A 307 20.32 -7.92 13.87
CA LYS A 307 21.41 -8.67 14.54
C LYS A 307 22.76 -8.36 13.92
N ARG A 308 22.84 -8.34 12.57
CA ARG A 308 24.08 -8.07 11.85
C ARG A 308 24.51 -6.61 12.03
N THR A 309 23.57 -5.67 11.91
CA THR A 309 23.83 -4.25 12.12
C THR A 309 24.34 -3.98 13.53
N LEU A 310 23.75 -4.58 14.57
CA LEU A 310 24.20 -4.41 15.95
C LEU A 310 25.60 -4.99 16.19
N LYS A 311 25.90 -6.17 15.60
CA LYS A 311 27.23 -6.80 15.71
C LYS A 311 28.33 -5.90 15.13
N HIS A 312 28.02 -5.16 14.05
CA HIS A 312 28.99 -4.32 13.35
C HIS A 312 28.61 -2.82 13.42
N TYR A 313 27.96 -2.38 14.51
CA TYR A 313 27.30 -1.07 14.58
C TYR A 313 28.24 0.12 14.31
N ARG A 314 29.51 0.06 14.73
CA ARG A 314 30.49 1.15 14.53
C ARG A 314 30.86 1.34 13.06
N SER A 315 30.93 0.25 12.29
CA SER A 315 31.25 0.24 10.87
C SER A 315 30.00 0.18 9.95
N ALA A 316 28.81 0.07 10.53
CA ALA A 316 27.56 0.03 9.75
C ALA A 316 27.30 1.38 9.06
N LYS A 317 26.65 1.31 7.89
CA LYS A 317 26.24 2.50 7.14
C LYS A 317 25.24 3.37 7.94
N PRO A 318 25.12 4.67 7.65
CA PRO A 318 24.17 5.54 8.34
C PRO A 318 22.71 5.01 8.30
N ALA A 319 22.25 4.52 7.14
CA ALA A 319 20.91 3.94 6.97
C ALA A 319 20.70 2.68 7.83
N ASP A 320 21.70 1.78 7.89
CA ASP A 320 21.63 0.58 8.74
C ASP A 320 21.49 0.96 10.23
N ARG A 321 22.29 1.95 10.67
CA ARG A 321 22.18 2.45 12.04
C ARG A 321 20.84 3.13 12.32
N ALA A 322 20.28 3.83 11.33
CA ALA A 322 18.97 4.46 11.43
C ALA A 322 17.87 3.39 11.59
N LEU A 323 17.91 2.32 10.80
CA LEU A 323 17.01 1.16 10.96
C LEU A 323 17.13 0.50 12.33
N ALA A 324 18.35 0.30 12.82
CA ALA A 324 18.56 -0.26 14.16
C ALA A 324 17.94 0.63 15.25
N ARG A 325 18.15 1.95 15.18
CA ARG A 325 17.53 2.93 16.09
C ARG A 325 16.02 2.93 15.98
N TYR A 326 15.49 2.78 14.76
CA TYR A 326 14.05 2.69 14.53
C TYR A 326 13.41 1.59 15.36
N HIS A 327 14.00 0.40 15.43
CA HIS A 327 13.50 -0.70 16.24
C HIS A 327 13.79 -0.55 17.74
N LEU A 328 14.98 -0.08 18.10
CA LEU A 328 15.42 -0.01 19.50
C LEU A 328 14.79 1.12 20.29
N LEU A 329 14.47 2.24 19.64
CA LEU A 329 13.94 3.41 20.33
C LEU A 329 12.42 3.35 20.56
N ASP A 330 11.71 2.40 19.94
CA ASP A 330 10.27 2.18 20.13
C ASP A 330 9.96 0.67 20.08
N PRO A 331 10.49 -0.12 21.04
CA PRO A 331 10.48 -1.58 20.95
C PRO A 331 9.12 -2.21 21.25
N ILE A 332 8.29 -1.55 22.08
CA ILE A 332 7.05 -2.16 22.59
C ILE A 332 6.09 -2.52 21.45
N PRO A 333 5.74 -1.64 20.50
CA PRO A 333 4.88 -2.01 19.39
C PRO A 333 5.42 -3.20 18.58
N TYR A 334 6.73 -3.21 18.33
CA TYR A 334 7.38 -4.29 17.60
C TYR A 334 7.31 -5.63 18.34
N LEU A 335 7.55 -5.63 19.67
CA LEU A 335 7.45 -6.84 20.49
C LEU A 335 6.02 -7.38 20.56
N LEU A 336 5.02 -6.50 20.67
CA LEU A 336 3.60 -6.89 20.64
C LEU A 336 3.22 -7.55 19.31
N PHE A 337 3.70 -6.99 18.19
CA PHE A 337 3.50 -7.59 16.87
C PHE A 337 4.17 -8.97 16.77
N ARG A 338 5.43 -9.09 17.21
CA ARG A 338 6.16 -10.37 17.19
C ARG A 338 5.54 -11.44 18.08
N ALA A 339 4.86 -11.04 19.14
CA ALA A 339 4.13 -11.93 20.03
C ALA A 339 2.76 -12.36 19.47
N GLY A 340 2.36 -11.87 18.28
CA GLY A 340 1.06 -12.19 17.68
C GLY A 340 -0.14 -11.65 18.46
N LEU A 341 0.06 -10.66 19.33
CA LEU A 341 -1.01 -10.11 20.18
C LEU A 341 -1.96 -9.18 19.41
N PHE A 342 -1.58 -8.76 18.22
CA PHE A 342 -2.37 -7.92 17.31
C PHE A 342 -2.14 -8.42 15.89
N ASP A 343 -3.09 -9.18 15.35
CA ASP A 343 -3.03 -9.71 14.00
C ASP A 343 -3.80 -8.77 13.04
N ASP A 344 -3.16 -8.40 11.92
CA ASP A 344 -3.78 -7.57 10.88
C ASP A 344 -4.70 -8.39 9.96
N LYS A 345 -4.81 -9.71 10.16
CA LYS A 345 -5.61 -10.60 9.30
C LYS A 345 -7.10 -10.29 9.32
N ASP A 346 -7.61 -9.85 10.47
CA ASP A 346 -9.02 -9.48 10.62
C ASP A 346 -9.42 -8.25 9.79
N VAL A 347 -8.45 -7.38 9.47
CA VAL A 347 -8.70 -6.17 8.66
C VAL A 347 -8.87 -6.50 7.19
N ALA A 348 -8.23 -7.57 6.70
CA ALA A 348 -8.33 -8.00 5.30
C ALA A 348 -9.76 -8.51 4.94
N VAL A 349 -10.48 -9.09 5.91
CA VAL A 349 -11.85 -9.61 5.69
C VAL A 349 -12.86 -8.48 5.52
N ASP A 350 -12.71 -7.37 6.26
CA ASP A 350 -13.62 -6.23 6.15
C ASP A 350 -13.46 -5.47 4.81
N VAL A 351 -12.25 -5.44 4.25
CA VAL A 351 -11.99 -4.85 2.92
C VAL A 351 -12.69 -5.67 1.82
N GLU A 352 -12.77 -6.98 1.94
CA GLU A 352 -13.48 -7.84 1.00
C GLU A 352 -14.98 -7.52 0.92
N GLN A 353 -15.63 -7.28 2.06
CA GLN A 353 -17.04 -6.90 2.12
C GLN A 353 -17.29 -5.49 1.58
N MET A 354 -16.34 -4.55 1.76
CA MET A 354 -16.46 -3.18 1.27
C MET A 354 -16.25 -3.06 -0.24
N THR A 355 -15.46 -3.93 -0.86
CA THR A 355 -15.17 -3.93 -2.32
C THR A 355 -16.16 -4.76 -3.13
N ALA A 356 -16.91 -5.67 -2.51
CA ALA A 356 -17.95 -6.48 -3.18
C ALA A 356 -19.07 -5.64 -3.84
N TYR A 357 -19.23 -4.37 -3.45
CA TYR A 357 -20.21 -3.45 -4.01
C TYR A 357 -19.85 -2.83 -5.39
N ALA A 358 -18.59 -2.97 -5.84
CA ALA A 358 -18.11 -2.26 -7.05
C ALA A 358 -18.12 -3.07 -8.34
N TRP A 359 -18.53 -4.34 -8.32
CA TRP A 359 -18.44 -5.23 -9.49
C TRP A 359 -19.81 -5.54 -10.09
N ARG A 360 -20.09 -5.10 -11.31
CA ARG A 360 -21.29 -5.49 -12.07
C ARG A 360 -21.11 -5.76 -13.57
N GLU A 361 -19.91 -5.79 -14.12
CA GLU A 361 -19.76 -6.15 -15.55
C GLU A 361 -18.58 -7.08 -15.83
N PRO A 362 -18.76 -8.13 -16.64
CA PRO A 362 -17.66 -8.98 -17.10
C PRO A 362 -16.73 -8.20 -18.03
N VAL A 363 -15.44 -8.52 -17.98
CA VAL A 363 -14.43 -7.98 -18.89
C VAL A 363 -14.59 -8.66 -20.24
N PRO A 364 -14.83 -7.94 -21.33
CA PRO A 364 -14.64 -8.51 -22.68
C PRO A 364 -13.17 -8.86 -22.88
N ALA A 365 -12.91 -9.98 -23.53
CA ALA A 365 -11.60 -10.53 -23.84
C ALA A 365 -10.67 -9.54 -24.57
#